data_b2564db5738882f1cd64cf9802d5617e
#
_entry.id   b2564db5738882f1cd64cf9802d5617e
#
_cell.length_a   1.000
_cell.length_b   1.000
_cell.length_c   1.000
_cell.angle_alpha   90.00
_cell.angle_beta   90.00
_cell.angle_gamma   90.00
#
_symmetry.space_group_name_H-M   'P 1'
#
loop_
_entity.id
_entity.type
_entity.pdbx_description
1 polymer ?
#
loop_
_entity_poly.entity_id
_entity_poly.type
_entity_poly.pdbx_seq_one_letter_code
_entity_poly.pdbx_strand_id
1 'polypeptide(L)'
;MDIQTLEIVQTANKLVDTLGTRDPHRIARELGIEVIPVNFKRQRGAYKVLMRNRFIFIKNDLHPVMESIVMLHEIGHDVLHRKEAVKAGGFKEFNIFNMQESRMEYEANVFASQVSLDDEEILEYIRYGYDIQQIASAMHSDTNLVALKTDALITRVLIRKYSKNYDYGICQAGLVNEITCIRYKSRVPVIFLLMRESNRFIHIFRV
;
A
#
# COMPACT_ATOMS: atom_id res chain seq x y z
N MET A 1 1.79 -7.31 -9.42
CA MET A 1 0.90 -7.29 -8.25
C MET A 1 0.10 -8.58 -8.23
N ASP A 2 0.07 -9.28 -7.12
CA ASP A 2 -0.72 -10.51 -6.96
C ASP A 2 -2.18 -10.20 -6.56
N ILE A 3 -3.06 -11.22 -6.59
CA ILE A 3 -4.49 -11.06 -6.22
C ILE A 3 -4.62 -10.53 -4.79
N GLN A 4 -3.77 -10.97 -3.87
CA GLN A 4 -3.84 -10.58 -2.48
C GLN A 4 -3.56 -9.07 -2.31
N THR A 5 -2.62 -8.52 -3.07
CA THR A 5 -2.38 -7.06 -3.08
C THR A 5 -3.59 -6.29 -3.63
N LEU A 6 -4.31 -6.82 -4.62
CA LEU A 6 -5.57 -6.21 -5.10
C LEU A 6 -6.65 -6.20 -4.03
N GLU A 7 -6.79 -7.27 -3.25
CA GLU A 7 -7.74 -7.35 -2.14
C GLU A 7 -7.42 -6.33 -1.04
N ILE A 8 -6.13 -6.11 -0.75
CA ILE A 8 -5.69 -5.07 0.20
C ILE A 8 -6.07 -3.68 -0.30
N VAL A 9 -5.82 -3.38 -1.57
CA VAL A 9 -6.20 -2.10 -2.20
C VAL A 9 -7.70 -1.88 -2.13
N GLN A 10 -8.51 -2.90 -2.44
CA GLN A 10 -9.97 -2.82 -2.34
C GLN A 10 -10.43 -2.60 -0.89
N THR A 11 -9.81 -3.28 0.06
CA THR A 11 -10.11 -3.13 1.50
C THR A 11 -9.81 -1.73 1.99
N ALA A 12 -8.65 -1.18 1.61
CA ALA A 12 -8.24 0.17 1.95
C ALA A 12 -9.18 1.23 1.35
N ASN A 13 -9.52 1.10 0.06
CA ASN A 13 -10.45 2.02 -0.59
C ASN A 13 -11.84 1.96 0.05
N LYS A 14 -12.37 0.76 0.30
CA LYS A 14 -13.66 0.59 0.98
C LYS A 14 -13.67 1.24 2.36
N LEU A 15 -12.56 1.17 3.11
CA LEU A 15 -12.44 1.84 4.40
C LEU A 15 -12.53 3.36 4.24
N VAL A 16 -11.76 3.94 3.32
CA VAL A 16 -11.77 5.38 3.03
C VAL A 16 -13.16 5.83 2.59
N ASP A 17 -13.80 5.11 1.67
CA ASP A 17 -15.15 5.43 1.16
C ASP A 17 -16.20 5.35 2.28
N THR A 18 -16.10 4.34 3.16
CA THR A 18 -17.04 4.15 4.26
C THR A 18 -16.94 5.24 5.32
N LEU A 19 -15.70 5.64 5.67
CA LEU A 19 -15.45 6.61 6.74
C LEU A 19 -15.39 8.05 6.24
N GLY A 20 -15.26 8.26 4.92
CA GLY A 20 -15.16 9.58 4.29
C GLY A 20 -13.94 10.38 4.76
N THR A 21 -12.83 9.68 5.09
CA THR A 21 -11.62 10.31 5.61
C THR A 21 -10.38 9.48 5.36
N ARG A 22 -9.23 10.17 5.24
CA ARG A 22 -7.88 9.59 5.19
C ARG A 22 -7.06 9.93 6.45
N ASP A 23 -7.64 10.69 7.38
CA ASP A 23 -7.01 11.06 8.65
C ASP A 23 -6.86 9.82 9.55
N PRO A 24 -5.61 9.41 9.91
CA PRO A 24 -5.37 8.21 10.68
C PRO A 24 -5.97 8.27 12.10
N HIS A 25 -6.01 9.43 12.75
CA HIS A 25 -6.60 9.55 14.08
C HIS A 25 -8.12 9.38 14.04
N ARG A 26 -8.77 9.93 13.03
CA ARG A 26 -10.20 9.74 12.83
C ARG A 26 -10.51 8.28 12.45
N ILE A 27 -9.73 7.67 11.57
CA ILE A 27 -9.88 6.25 11.20
C ILE A 27 -9.73 5.37 12.45
N ALA A 28 -8.67 5.55 13.25
CA ALA A 28 -8.45 4.78 14.47
C ALA A 28 -9.64 4.89 15.44
N ARG A 29 -10.15 6.11 15.64
CA ARG A 29 -11.31 6.36 16.50
C ARG A 29 -12.58 5.66 16.00
N GLU A 30 -12.89 5.77 14.71
CA GLU A 30 -14.07 5.12 14.09
C GLU A 30 -13.97 3.59 14.15
N LEU A 31 -12.76 3.06 14.06
CA LEU A 31 -12.52 1.63 14.24
C LEU A 31 -12.51 1.18 15.71
N GLY A 32 -12.54 2.11 16.68
CA GLY A 32 -12.44 1.81 18.10
C GLY A 32 -11.05 1.30 18.50
N ILE A 33 -10.01 1.86 17.92
CA ILE A 33 -8.60 1.60 18.27
C ILE A 33 -8.11 2.74 19.14
N GLU A 34 -7.56 2.40 20.31
CA GLU A 34 -6.97 3.39 21.21
C GLU A 34 -5.54 3.70 20.81
N VAL A 35 -5.22 4.99 20.61
CA VAL A 35 -3.88 5.44 20.23
C VAL A 35 -3.18 6.01 21.45
N ILE A 36 -2.04 5.42 21.81
CA ILE A 36 -1.27 5.75 23.01
C ILE A 36 0.11 6.25 22.61
N PRO A 37 0.43 7.54 22.83
CA PRO A 37 1.78 8.04 22.62
C PRO A 37 2.74 7.46 23.68
N VAL A 38 3.91 6.99 23.22
CA VAL A 38 4.91 6.34 24.06
C VAL A 38 6.31 6.85 23.73
N ASN A 39 7.14 6.97 24.75
CA ASN A 39 8.54 7.34 24.56
C ASN A 39 9.40 6.12 24.16
N PHE A 40 9.26 5.69 22.90
CA PHE A 40 10.08 4.61 22.34
C PHE A 40 11.50 5.11 22.01
N LYS A 41 12.51 4.28 22.33
CA LYS A 41 13.91 4.60 21.96
C LYS A 41 14.20 4.38 20.48
N ARG A 42 13.78 3.24 19.91
CA ARG A 42 14.07 2.84 18.52
C ARG A 42 12.81 2.55 17.70
N GLN A 43 11.81 1.97 18.34
CA GLN A 43 10.55 1.58 17.72
C GLN A 43 9.74 2.83 17.36
N ARG A 44 9.02 2.80 16.23
CA ARG A 44 8.17 3.92 15.77
C ARG A 44 6.71 3.71 16.12
N GLY A 45 6.24 2.46 16.02
CA GLY A 45 4.88 2.09 16.32
C GLY A 45 4.79 0.66 16.88
N ALA A 46 3.61 0.29 17.36
CA ALA A 46 3.27 -1.09 17.70
C ALA A 46 1.76 -1.25 17.73
N TYR A 47 1.25 -2.24 17.03
CA TYR A 47 -0.14 -2.68 17.15
C TYR A 47 -0.25 -3.86 18.12
N LYS A 48 -1.21 -3.78 19.06
CA LYS A 48 -1.50 -4.88 20.02
C LYS A 48 -2.99 -5.02 20.29
N VAL A 49 -3.38 -6.27 20.54
CA VAL A 49 -4.70 -6.61 21.08
C VAL A 49 -4.51 -7.12 22.51
N LEU A 50 -5.07 -6.41 23.48
CA LEU A 50 -5.00 -6.76 24.91
C LEU A 50 -6.41 -6.81 25.49
N MET A 51 -6.79 -7.92 26.12
CA MET A 51 -8.11 -8.09 26.73
C MET A 51 -9.28 -7.72 25.79
N ARG A 52 -9.16 -8.10 24.52
CA ARG A 52 -10.11 -7.77 23.42
C ARG A 52 -10.15 -6.29 23.01
N ASN A 53 -9.37 -5.41 23.64
CA ASN A 53 -9.20 -4.02 23.21
C ASN A 53 -8.02 -3.91 22.26
N ARG A 54 -8.09 -2.93 21.35
CA ARG A 54 -7.10 -2.71 20.29
C ARG A 54 -6.34 -1.44 20.57
N PHE A 55 -5.01 -1.52 20.51
CA PHE A 55 -4.12 -0.41 20.83
C PHE A 55 -3.09 -0.22 19.72
N ILE A 56 -2.88 1.03 19.39
CA ILE A 56 -1.70 1.49 18.63
C ILE A 56 -0.85 2.31 19.57
N PHE A 57 0.35 1.83 19.85
CA PHE A 57 1.37 2.59 20.57
C PHE A 57 2.21 3.32 19.55
N ILE A 58 2.31 4.65 19.64
CA ILE A 58 3.05 5.46 18.70
C ILE A 58 4.13 6.28 19.40
N LYS A 59 5.30 6.42 18.75
CA LYS A 59 6.39 7.20 19.27
C LYS A 59 6.00 8.69 19.29
N ASN A 60 6.16 9.34 20.44
CA ASN A 60 5.66 10.69 20.73
C ASN A 60 6.45 11.85 20.12
N ASP A 61 7.61 11.58 19.49
CA ASP A 61 8.49 12.58 18.88
C ASP A 61 8.65 12.41 17.36
N LEU A 62 7.68 11.73 16.71
CA LEU A 62 7.69 11.62 15.25
C LEU A 62 7.30 12.94 14.59
N HIS A 63 7.91 13.21 13.43
CA HIS A 63 7.41 14.26 12.55
C HIS A 63 5.97 13.94 12.10
N PRO A 64 5.03 14.90 12.00
CA PRO A 64 3.61 14.65 11.71
C PRO A 64 3.34 13.75 10.48
N VAL A 65 4.12 13.93 9.42
CA VAL A 65 4.01 13.05 8.23
C VAL A 65 4.35 11.60 8.58
N MET A 66 5.44 11.39 9.31
CA MET A 66 5.86 10.04 9.70
C MET A 66 4.90 9.42 10.72
N GLU A 67 4.36 10.22 11.64
CA GLU A 67 3.32 9.78 12.58
C GLU A 67 2.11 9.24 11.84
N SER A 68 1.59 10.00 10.88
CA SER A 68 0.45 9.59 10.04
C SER A 68 0.73 8.29 9.30
N ILE A 69 1.91 8.14 8.71
CA ILE A 69 2.32 6.94 7.97
C ILE A 69 2.39 5.74 8.92
N VAL A 70 3.04 5.87 10.07
CA VAL A 70 3.15 4.80 11.08
C VAL A 70 1.77 4.41 11.58
N MET A 71 0.91 5.38 11.90
CA MET A 71 -0.46 5.07 12.32
C MET A 71 -1.26 4.29 11.28
N LEU A 72 -1.19 4.68 10.00
CA LEU A 72 -1.89 3.97 8.92
C LEU A 72 -1.32 2.56 8.71
N HIS A 73 -0.03 2.37 8.90
CA HIS A 73 0.62 1.06 8.87
C HIS A 73 0.08 0.16 10.01
N GLU A 74 0.02 0.67 11.24
CA GLU A 74 -0.52 -0.08 12.39
C GLU A 74 -2.03 -0.36 12.25
N ILE A 75 -2.79 0.56 11.66
CA ILE A 75 -4.20 0.34 11.28
C ILE A 75 -4.28 -0.79 10.23
N GLY A 76 -3.32 -0.85 9.30
CA GLY A 76 -3.20 -1.95 8.34
C GLY A 76 -3.08 -3.29 9.03
N HIS A 77 -2.27 -3.41 10.08
CA HIS A 77 -2.19 -4.61 10.91
C HIS A 77 -3.52 -4.94 11.63
N ASP A 78 -4.26 -3.94 12.11
CA ASP A 78 -5.58 -4.19 12.68
C ASP A 78 -6.56 -4.73 11.66
N VAL A 79 -6.59 -4.16 10.48
CA VAL A 79 -7.57 -4.50 9.45
C VAL A 79 -7.26 -5.85 8.78
N LEU A 80 -5.98 -6.10 8.48
CA LEU A 80 -5.54 -7.25 7.69
C LEU A 80 -5.09 -8.44 8.55
N HIS A 81 -4.40 -8.19 9.67
CA HIS A 81 -3.62 -9.20 10.41
C HIS A 81 -4.01 -9.32 11.88
N ARG A 82 -5.23 -8.90 12.27
CA ARG A 82 -5.66 -8.94 13.69
C ARG A 82 -5.55 -10.32 14.34
N LYS A 83 -5.87 -11.37 13.59
CA LYS A 83 -5.80 -12.75 14.11
C LYS A 83 -4.36 -13.16 14.41
N GLU A 84 -3.44 -12.77 13.54
CA GLU A 84 -2.01 -13.01 13.66
C GLU A 84 -1.43 -12.19 14.81
N ALA A 85 -1.82 -10.94 14.96
CA ALA A 85 -1.45 -10.07 16.08
C ALA A 85 -1.85 -10.65 17.43
N VAL A 86 -3.06 -11.19 17.55
CA VAL A 86 -3.51 -11.86 18.79
C VAL A 86 -2.64 -13.06 19.12
N LYS A 87 -2.27 -13.89 18.14
CA LYS A 87 -1.40 -15.06 18.32
C LYS A 87 0.03 -14.70 18.68
N ALA A 88 0.57 -13.65 18.05
CA ALA A 88 1.96 -13.21 18.22
C ALA A 88 2.17 -12.30 19.46
N GLY A 89 1.11 -11.87 20.14
CA GLY A 89 1.19 -10.89 21.21
C GLY A 89 1.39 -9.45 20.75
N GLY A 90 1.07 -9.17 19.48
CA GLY A 90 1.17 -7.87 18.82
C GLY A 90 2.31 -7.77 17.81
N PHE A 91 2.30 -6.71 17.02
CA PHE A 91 3.37 -6.33 16.11
C PHE A 91 4.18 -5.17 16.69
N LYS A 92 5.45 -5.06 16.29
CA LYS A 92 6.37 -4.00 16.74
C LYS A 92 7.07 -3.44 15.52
N GLU A 93 6.87 -2.16 15.26
CA GLU A 93 7.44 -1.51 14.10
C GLU A 93 8.71 -0.73 14.45
N PHE A 94 9.83 -1.13 13.86
CA PHE A 94 11.12 -0.43 13.97
C PHE A 94 11.43 0.37 12.70
N ASN A 95 11.06 -0.17 11.54
CA ASN A 95 11.31 0.46 10.26
C ASN A 95 10.26 0.01 9.24
N ILE A 96 9.20 0.80 9.08
CA ILE A 96 8.06 0.53 8.19
C ILE A 96 8.44 0.28 6.73
N PHE A 97 9.62 0.67 6.29
CA PHE A 97 10.07 0.45 4.92
C PHE A 97 10.96 -0.78 4.74
N ASN A 98 11.15 -1.59 5.78
CA ASN A 98 11.86 -2.86 5.67
C ASN A 98 10.95 -3.98 5.12
N MET A 99 10.62 -3.88 3.83
CA MET A 99 9.72 -4.81 3.13
C MET A 99 10.25 -6.24 3.03
N GLN A 100 11.49 -6.49 3.46
CA GLN A 100 12.10 -7.82 3.41
C GLN A 100 11.82 -8.65 4.69
N GLU A 101 11.34 -8.02 5.77
CA GLU A 101 11.17 -8.73 7.03
C GLU A 101 9.99 -9.71 7.03
N SER A 102 8.85 -9.31 6.47
CA SER A 102 7.72 -10.24 6.32
C SER A 102 6.71 -9.76 5.27
N ARG A 103 5.92 -10.72 4.79
CA ARG A 103 4.80 -10.42 3.89
C ARG A 103 3.76 -9.51 4.56
N MET A 104 3.51 -9.68 5.84
CA MET A 104 2.54 -8.87 6.59
C MET A 104 2.96 -7.40 6.68
N GLU A 105 4.27 -7.13 6.82
CA GLU A 105 4.82 -5.77 6.80
C GLU A 105 4.63 -5.12 5.42
N TYR A 106 4.90 -5.85 4.34
CA TYR A 106 4.63 -5.39 2.99
C TYR A 106 3.14 -5.04 2.78
N GLU A 107 2.25 -5.92 3.23
CA GLU A 107 0.81 -5.76 3.11
C GLU A 107 0.31 -4.55 3.91
N ALA A 108 0.82 -4.33 5.12
CA ALA A 108 0.52 -3.15 5.93
C ALA A 108 1.03 -1.84 5.25
N ASN A 109 2.19 -1.88 4.61
CA ASN A 109 2.71 -0.74 3.84
C ASN A 109 1.86 -0.44 2.58
N VAL A 110 1.41 -1.47 1.86
CA VAL A 110 0.49 -1.30 0.73
C VAL A 110 -0.83 -0.68 1.22
N PHE A 111 -1.37 -1.16 2.32
CA PHE A 111 -2.57 -0.58 2.93
C PHE A 111 -2.37 0.88 3.31
N ALA A 112 -1.29 1.21 4.02
CA ALA A 112 -0.95 2.57 4.41
C ALA A 112 -0.81 3.50 3.19
N SER A 113 -0.12 3.06 2.14
CA SER A 113 0.04 3.84 0.91
C SER A 113 -1.30 4.10 0.22
N GLN A 114 -2.19 3.12 0.23
CA GLN A 114 -3.50 3.23 -0.40
C GLN A 114 -4.44 4.17 0.37
N VAL A 115 -4.39 4.15 1.70
CA VAL A 115 -5.22 5.03 2.54
C VAL A 115 -4.66 6.46 2.52
N SER A 116 -3.34 6.66 2.63
CA SER A 116 -2.74 7.99 2.76
C SER A 116 -2.79 8.82 1.48
N LEU A 117 -2.69 8.17 0.31
CA LEU A 117 -2.48 8.84 -0.97
C LEU A 117 -3.70 8.70 -1.87
N ASP A 118 -4.17 9.81 -2.44
CA ASP A 118 -5.28 9.80 -3.38
C ASP A 118 -4.85 9.35 -4.78
N ASP A 119 -5.69 8.53 -5.42
CA ASP A 119 -5.41 7.97 -6.75
C ASP A 119 -5.37 9.05 -7.84
N GLU A 120 -6.36 9.94 -7.84
CA GLU A 120 -6.49 10.97 -8.88
C GLU A 120 -5.39 12.02 -8.77
N GLU A 121 -5.03 12.40 -7.54
CA GLU A 121 -3.95 13.36 -7.30
C GLU A 121 -2.61 12.81 -7.81
N ILE A 122 -2.27 11.56 -7.51
CA ILE A 122 -1.06 10.93 -8.05
C ILE A 122 -1.09 10.86 -9.58
N LEU A 123 -2.23 10.46 -10.17
CA LEU A 123 -2.36 10.38 -11.62
C LEU A 123 -2.19 11.75 -12.28
N GLU A 124 -2.62 12.82 -11.63
CA GLU A 124 -2.43 14.18 -12.10
C GLU A 124 -0.94 14.57 -12.13
N TYR A 125 -0.20 14.33 -11.04
CA TYR A 125 1.25 14.56 -11.01
C TYR A 125 2.00 13.74 -12.07
N ILE A 126 1.61 12.48 -12.26
CA ILE A 126 2.20 11.62 -13.32
C ILE A 126 1.93 12.22 -14.71
N ARG A 127 0.73 12.74 -14.98
CA ARG A 127 0.40 13.41 -16.26
C ARG A 127 1.24 14.68 -16.49
N TYR A 128 1.59 15.39 -15.43
CA TYR A 128 2.51 16.54 -15.49
C TYR A 128 3.99 16.15 -15.60
N GLY A 129 4.31 14.86 -15.61
CA GLY A 129 5.67 14.35 -15.77
C GLY A 129 6.51 14.40 -14.49
N TYR A 130 5.89 14.49 -13.33
CA TYR A 130 6.60 14.45 -12.05
C TYR A 130 7.18 13.06 -11.81
N ASP A 131 8.40 13.01 -11.28
CA ASP A 131 8.99 11.79 -10.77
C ASP A 131 8.47 11.46 -9.34
N ILE A 132 8.81 10.27 -8.85
CA ILE A 132 8.33 9.80 -7.54
C ILE A 132 8.78 10.73 -6.39
N GLN A 133 9.98 11.32 -6.46
CA GLN A 133 10.47 12.22 -5.43
C GLN A 133 9.72 13.54 -5.44
N GLN A 134 9.43 14.06 -6.63
CA GLN A 134 8.63 15.28 -6.81
C GLN A 134 7.20 15.07 -6.32
N ILE A 135 6.58 13.92 -6.63
CA ILE A 135 5.25 13.57 -6.13
C ILE A 135 5.26 13.46 -4.60
N ALA A 136 6.25 12.76 -4.02
CA ALA A 136 6.36 12.62 -2.57
C ALA A 136 6.50 13.99 -1.87
N SER A 137 7.31 14.90 -2.44
CA SER A 137 7.43 16.27 -1.96
C SER A 137 6.12 17.05 -2.05
N ALA A 138 5.43 16.98 -3.18
CA ALA A 138 4.19 17.71 -3.42
C ALA A 138 3.05 17.23 -2.50
N MET A 139 2.96 15.92 -2.29
CA MET A 139 1.96 15.30 -1.41
C MET A 139 2.38 15.23 0.06
N HIS A 140 3.50 15.83 0.45
CA HIS A 140 4.04 15.74 1.81
C HIS A 140 4.06 14.31 2.34
N SER A 141 4.59 13.37 1.55
CA SER A 141 4.62 11.95 1.86
C SER A 141 6.02 11.35 1.73
N ASP A 142 6.15 10.07 2.08
CA ASP A 142 7.39 9.32 1.91
C ASP A 142 7.53 8.76 0.49
N THR A 143 8.73 8.81 -0.06
CA THR A 143 9.04 8.34 -1.41
C THR A 143 8.72 6.85 -1.62
N ASN A 144 8.92 6.01 -0.60
CA ASN A 144 8.63 4.57 -0.71
C ASN A 144 7.11 4.32 -0.73
N LEU A 145 6.32 5.10 0.04
CA LEU A 145 4.86 5.02 -0.01
C LEU A 145 4.33 5.41 -1.39
N VAL A 146 4.84 6.50 -1.94
CA VAL A 146 4.46 6.95 -3.29
C VAL A 146 4.85 5.91 -4.33
N ALA A 147 6.03 5.28 -4.21
CA ALA A 147 6.44 4.20 -5.11
C ALA A 147 5.48 3.00 -5.05
N LEU A 148 5.13 2.53 -3.84
CA LEU A 148 4.15 1.45 -3.65
C LEU A 148 2.78 1.80 -4.25
N LYS A 149 2.30 3.00 -3.99
CA LYS A 149 1.02 3.49 -4.52
C LYS A 149 1.03 3.56 -6.04
N THR A 150 2.09 4.12 -6.62
CA THR A 150 2.25 4.26 -8.08
C THR A 150 2.29 2.89 -8.77
N ASP A 151 3.03 1.93 -8.22
CA ASP A 151 3.08 0.56 -8.74
C ASP A 151 1.69 -0.09 -8.74
N ALA A 152 0.95 0.03 -7.64
CA ALA A 152 -0.41 -0.47 -7.53
C ALA A 152 -1.36 0.20 -8.54
N LEU A 153 -1.26 1.51 -8.76
CA LEU A 153 -2.07 2.27 -9.72
C LEU A 153 -1.79 1.85 -11.15
N ILE A 154 -0.52 1.82 -11.55
CA ILE A 154 -0.11 1.43 -12.91
C ILE A 154 -0.62 0.02 -13.21
N THR A 155 -0.45 -0.91 -12.30
CA THR A 155 -0.93 -2.28 -12.49
C THR A 155 -2.44 -2.34 -12.68
N ARG A 156 -3.23 -1.60 -11.88
CA ARG A 156 -4.70 -1.55 -12.01
C ARG A 156 -5.13 -0.93 -13.35
N VAL A 157 -4.49 0.15 -13.77
CA VAL A 157 -4.78 0.80 -15.06
C VAL A 157 -4.48 -0.15 -16.21
N LEU A 158 -3.35 -0.85 -16.18
CA LEU A 158 -2.99 -1.82 -17.20
C LEU A 158 -3.98 -2.98 -17.24
N ILE A 159 -4.30 -3.58 -16.10
CA ILE A 159 -5.30 -4.67 -16.03
C ILE A 159 -6.63 -4.19 -16.63
N ARG A 160 -7.14 -3.01 -16.23
CA ARG A 160 -8.42 -2.49 -16.72
C ARG A 160 -8.41 -2.19 -18.23
N LYS A 161 -7.29 -1.69 -18.76
CA LYS A 161 -7.12 -1.40 -20.20
C LYS A 161 -7.11 -2.70 -21.02
N TYR A 162 -6.40 -3.70 -20.54
CA TYR A 162 -6.23 -4.95 -21.28
C TYR A 162 -7.39 -5.93 -21.06
N SER A 163 -8.05 -5.95 -19.90
CA SER A 163 -9.23 -6.79 -19.67
C SER A 163 -10.42 -6.43 -20.55
N LYS A 164 -10.55 -5.17 -20.98
CA LYS A 164 -11.62 -4.77 -21.91
C LYS A 164 -11.44 -5.27 -23.35
N ASN A 165 -10.21 -5.65 -23.71
CA ASN A 165 -9.87 -6.01 -25.10
C ASN A 165 -9.72 -7.52 -25.33
N TYR A 166 -9.94 -8.34 -24.30
CA TYR A 166 -9.81 -9.79 -24.38
C TYR A 166 -10.95 -10.47 -23.66
N ASP A 167 -11.62 -11.36 -24.39
CA ASP A 167 -12.61 -12.29 -23.83
C ASP A 167 -11.84 -13.36 -23.03
N TYR A 168 -11.79 -13.18 -21.71
CA TYR A 168 -11.06 -14.09 -20.83
C TYR A 168 -11.85 -15.36 -20.63
N GLY A 169 -11.55 -16.41 -21.40
CA GLY A 169 -11.76 -17.76 -20.93
C GLY A 169 -10.97 -17.94 -19.62
N ILE A 170 -11.69 -18.20 -18.54
CA ILE A 170 -11.16 -18.36 -17.18
C ILE A 170 -10.09 -19.44 -17.19
N CYS A 171 -8.83 -19.08 -17.20
CA CYS A 171 -7.74 -20.00 -16.88
C CYS A 171 -7.62 -20.11 -15.36
N GLN A 172 -8.23 -21.12 -14.77
CA GLN A 172 -8.14 -21.49 -13.36
C GLN A 172 -6.78 -22.12 -12.99
N ALA A 173 -5.71 -21.74 -13.61
CA ALA A 173 -4.39 -22.30 -13.32
C ALA A 173 -3.46 -21.22 -12.76
N GLY A 174 -3.21 -21.28 -11.46
CA GLY A 174 -2.01 -20.82 -10.76
C GLY A 174 -1.54 -19.39 -11.05
N LEU A 175 -1.92 -18.48 -10.23
CA LEU A 175 -1.75 -17.03 -10.28
C LEU A 175 -0.33 -16.45 -10.21
N VAL A 176 0.67 -17.25 -10.43
CA VAL A 176 2.05 -16.74 -10.58
C VAL A 176 2.24 -16.03 -11.94
N ASN A 177 1.26 -16.05 -12.85
CA ASN A 177 1.48 -15.75 -14.26
C ASN A 177 0.37 -15.00 -14.99
N GLU A 178 -0.51 -14.22 -14.35
CA GLU A 178 -1.44 -13.39 -15.12
C GLU A 178 -0.70 -12.36 -15.99
N ILE A 179 0.37 -11.80 -15.47
CA ILE A 179 1.27 -10.96 -16.26
C ILE A 179 1.96 -11.77 -17.37
N THR A 180 2.32 -13.02 -17.12
CA THR A 180 2.92 -13.91 -18.12
C THR A 180 1.88 -14.41 -19.14
N CYS A 181 0.60 -14.58 -18.78
CA CYS A 181 -0.48 -14.88 -19.72
C CYS A 181 -0.76 -13.73 -20.69
N ILE A 182 -0.72 -12.49 -20.23
CA ILE A 182 -0.79 -11.30 -21.10
C ILE A 182 0.38 -11.31 -22.09
N ARG A 183 1.58 -11.71 -21.64
CA ARG A 183 2.77 -11.83 -22.47
C ARG A 183 2.65 -12.88 -23.59
N TYR A 184 1.95 -13.97 -23.35
CA TYR A 184 1.86 -15.07 -24.33
C TYR A 184 0.84 -14.83 -25.44
N LYS A 185 -0.22 -14.04 -25.19
CA LYS A 185 -1.27 -13.74 -26.17
C LYS A 185 -1.13 -12.40 -26.91
N SER A 186 -0.43 -11.43 -26.33
CA SER A 186 -0.20 -10.16 -27.02
C SER A 186 1.20 -10.12 -27.64
N ARG A 187 1.28 -9.93 -28.95
CA ARG A 187 2.53 -9.69 -29.70
C ARG A 187 3.16 -8.33 -29.38
N VAL A 188 3.11 -7.84 -28.14
CA VAL A 188 3.73 -6.56 -27.76
C VAL A 188 4.80 -6.83 -26.71
N PRO A 189 6.07 -7.06 -27.13
CA PRO A 189 7.15 -7.44 -26.20
C PRO A 189 7.72 -6.28 -25.39
N VAL A 190 7.44 -5.03 -25.76
CA VAL A 190 8.18 -3.86 -25.26
C VAL A 190 7.83 -3.47 -23.81
N ILE A 191 6.57 -3.58 -23.41
CA ILE A 191 6.12 -3.15 -22.07
C ILE A 191 6.63 -4.07 -20.97
N PHE A 192 6.85 -5.34 -21.27
CA PHE A 192 7.25 -6.35 -20.29
C PHE A 192 8.75 -6.39 -19.98
N LEU A 193 9.59 -6.09 -20.95
CA LEU A 193 11.03 -5.99 -20.73
C LEU A 193 11.39 -4.83 -19.79
N LEU A 194 10.61 -3.76 -19.81
CA LEU A 194 10.82 -2.57 -18.97
C LEU A 194 10.49 -2.81 -17.48
N MET A 195 9.56 -3.70 -17.17
CA MET A 195 9.23 -4.02 -15.76
C MET A 195 10.23 -4.96 -15.09
N ARG A 196 11.03 -5.72 -15.85
CA ARG A 196 11.95 -6.73 -15.32
C ARG A 196 13.39 -6.25 -15.15
N GLU A 197 13.82 -5.22 -15.89
CA GLU A 197 15.24 -4.84 -15.96
C GLU A 197 15.60 -3.51 -15.33
N SER A 198 14.64 -2.67 -14.95
CA SER A 198 15.00 -1.37 -14.39
C SER A 198 14.12 -0.97 -13.21
N ASN A 199 14.78 -0.78 -12.07
CA ASN A 199 14.33 0.13 -11.01
C ASN A 199 14.25 1.60 -11.51
N ARG A 200 14.01 1.83 -12.81
CA ARG A 200 13.90 3.17 -13.43
C ARG A 200 12.58 3.28 -14.17
N PHE A 201 11.63 3.90 -13.53
CA PHE A 201 10.23 4.10 -13.96
C PHE A 201 9.99 5.05 -15.15
N ILE A 202 11.02 5.54 -15.85
CA ILE A 202 10.90 6.75 -16.70
C ILE A 202 10.53 6.45 -18.16
N HIS A 203 10.46 5.19 -18.63
CA HIS A 203 10.29 4.90 -20.05
C HIS A 203 8.93 4.30 -20.49
N ILE A 204 7.91 4.29 -19.63
CA ILE A 204 6.60 3.69 -19.96
C ILE A 204 5.69 4.62 -20.81
N PHE A 205 6.05 5.87 -21.02
CA PHE A 205 5.20 6.85 -21.71
C PHE A 205 5.58 7.14 -23.17
N ARG A 206 6.30 6.25 -23.84
CA ARG A 206 6.51 6.35 -25.28
C ARG A 206 5.96 5.12 -25.99
N VAL A 207 4.65 5.10 -26.25
CA VAL A 207 4.02 4.58 -27.47
C VAL A 207 2.78 5.41 -27.73
#